data_2648fbcb5ef547b59d44ae9ecfca6c01
#
_entry.id   2648fbcb5ef547b59d44ae9ecfca6c01
#
_cell.length_a   1.000
_cell.length_b   1.000
_cell.length_c   1.000
_cell.angle_alpha   90.00
_cell.angle_beta   90.00
_cell.angle_gamma   90.00
#
_symmetry.space_group_name_H-M   'P 1'
#
loop_
_entity.id
_entity.type
_entity.pdbx_description
1 polymer ?
#
loop_
_entity_poly.entity_id
_entity_poly.type
_entity_poly.pdbx_seq_one_letter_code
_entity_poly.pdbx_strand_id
1 'polypeptide(L)'
;MILVIGEILIDMVGNIASNSLQLEGKLGGAPFNVASNLADLDVDTTFYGVVGKDVIGDFLLDQLQEHKECLNLFVKQKEDRMTTIAFFLKDKGNFQFLRKIGADYCFNKEELISFPNKETKYVHFGSLFLSNKEARETIFEVIKEYKKQGKVISFDVNFRSDIFEKNEDYISYYLNMIEYVDILKVTKDELEMLTNIKDLLDALKKFNNKKIVFVTDGENGSYCYYKNKLYFKKASKVIPVDTIGCGDSFMAGVLSYLYNLNLDNILEEDIEKILSRGNECG
;
A
#
# COMPACT_ATOMS: atom_id res chain seq x y z
N MET A 1 11.02 13.88 -2.20
CA MET A 1 10.45 13.15 -1.05
C MET A 1 9.12 12.49 -1.43
N ILE A 2 8.89 11.26 -1.00
CA ILE A 2 7.60 10.56 -1.08
C ILE A 2 7.00 10.52 0.33
N LEU A 3 5.74 10.92 0.49
CA LEU A 3 4.98 10.75 1.72
C LEU A 3 4.15 9.47 1.62
N VAL A 4 4.27 8.60 2.60
CA VAL A 4 3.49 7.36 2.69
C VAL A 4 2.59 7.41 3.92
N ILE A 5 1.30 7.17 3.75
CA ILE A 5 0.29 7.27 4.80
C ILE A 5 -0.48 5.96 4.89
N GLY A 6 -0.55 5.40 6.08
CA GLY A 6 -1.38 4.22 6.30
C GLY A 6 -1.02 3.43 7.55
N GLU A 7 -1.42 2.16 7.54
CA GLU A 7 -1.22 1.29 8.67
C GLU A 7 0.25 0.91 8.89
N ILE A 8 0.60 0.86 10.16
CA ILE A 8 1.71 0.13 10.74
C ILE A 8 1.12 -0.80 11.80
N LEU A 9 1.50 -2.05 11.79
CA LEU A 9 0.88 -3.11 12.58
C LEU A 9 1.88 -4.22 12.89
N ILE A 10 1.47 -5.19 13.68
CA ILE A 10 2.25 -6.41 13.88
C ILE A 10 1.67 -7.55 13.05
N ASP A 11 2.50 -8.17 12.22
CA ASP A 11 2.20 -9.41 11.52
C ASP A 11 2.58 -10.60 12.40
N MET A 12 1.56 -11.34 12.87
CA MET A 12 1.73 -12.57 13.63
C MET A 12 1.68 -13.77 12.70
N VAL A 13 2.85 -14.27 12.33
CA VAL A 13 2.98 -15.42 11.41
C VAL A 13 3.25 -16.70 12.21
N GLY A 14 2.54 -17.78 11.88
CA GLY A 14 2.77 -19.02 12.58
C GLY A 14 1.91 -20.21 12.15
N ASN A 15 1.87 -21.21 13.01
CA ASN A 15 1.21 -22.49 12.74
C ASN A 15 0.41 -22.97 13.96
N ILE A 16 -0.63 -23.74 13.72
CA ILE A 16 -1.34 -24.49 14.76
C ILE A 16 -0.72 -25.90 14.82
N ALA A 17 -0.05 -26.21 15.93
CA ALA A 17 0.54 -27.52 16.17
C ALA A 17 -0.23 -28.25 17.27
N SER A 18 -0.91 -29.37 16.93
CA SER A 18 -1.72 -30.21 17.83
C SER A 18 -2.51 -29.44 18.91
N ASN A 19 -1.90 -29.03 20.00
CA ASN A 19 -2.55 -28.34 21.14
C ASN A 19 -1.93 -26.96 21.44
N SER A 20 -1.13 -26.39 20.54
CA SER A 20 -0.47 -25.10 20.74
C SER A 20 -0.54 -24.23 19.49
N LEU A 21 -0.64 -22.93 19.70
CA LEU A 21 -0.49 -21.90 18.68
C LEU A 21 0.89 -21.26 18.84
N GLN A 22 1.73 -21.38 17.83
CA GLN A 22 3.05 -20.74 17.81
C GLN A 22 3.01 -19.59 16.83
N LEU A 23 3.31 -18.38 17.29
CA LEU A 23 3.30 -17.15 16.52
C LEU A 23 4.61 -16.40 16.70
N GLU A 24 5.13 -15.87 15.62
CA GLU A 24 6.24 -14.93 15.59
C GLU A 24 5.69 -13.57 15.13
N GLY A 25 5.91 -12.52 15.93
CA GLY A 25 5.47 -11.16 15.61
C GLY A 25 6.56 -10.40 14.87
N LYS A 26 6.19 -9.80 13.74
CA LYS A 26 7.08 -8.95 12.93
C LYS A 26 6.42 -7.60 12.67
N LEU A 27 7.24 -6.56 12.60
CA LEU A 27 6.82 -5.25 12.12
C LEU A 27 6.29 -5.37 10.69
N GLY A 28 5.08 -4.86 10.45
CA GLY A 28 4.39 -4.97 9.17
C GLY A 28 3.43 -3.79 8.91
N GLY A 29 2.59 -3.98 7.91
CA GLY A 29 1.69 -2.96 7.35
C GLY A 29 2.11 -2.60 5.95
N ALA A 30 1.23 -2.80 4.97
CA ALA A 30 1.57 -2.61 3.56
C ALA A 30 2.16 -1.22 3.24
N PRO A 31 1.57 -0.09 3.68
CA PRO A 31 2.19 1.21 3.45
C PRO A 31 3.53 1.38 4.19
N PHE A 32 3.66 0.84 5.41
CA PHE A 32 4.95 0.87 6.09
C PHE A 32 6.01 0.08 5.32
N ASN A 33 5.67 -1.10 4.79
CA ASN A 33 6.58 -1.89 3.95
C ASN A 33 7.00 -1.12 2.70
N VAL A 34 6.07 -0.41 2.04
CA VAL A 34 6.39 0.46 0.90
C VAL A 34 7.38 1.55 1.31
N ALA A 35 7.15 2.23 2.44
CA ALA A 35 8.05 3.30 2.93
C ALA A 35 9.44 2.77 3.27
N SER A 36 9.51 1.64 3.96
CA SER A 36 10.76 0.97 4.33
C SER A 36 11.57 0.55 3.10
N ASN A 37 10.90 -0.07 2.11
CA ASN A 37 11.53 -0.49 0.87
C ASN A 37 11.96 0.70 -0.02
N LEU A 38 11.21 1.81 -0.03
CA LEU A 38 11.64 3.04 -0.71
C LEU A 38 12.94 3.59 -0.11
N ALA A 39 13.06 3.58 1.21
CA ALA A 39 14.29 4.00 1.88
C ALA A 39 15.48 3.08 1.56
N ASP A 40 15.27 1.76 1.46
CA ASP A 40 16.29 0.81 1.00
C ASP A 40 16.71 1.03 -0.46
N LEU A 41 15.88 1.74 -1.23
CA LEU A 41 16.16 2.15 -2.61
C LEU A 41 16.70 3.59 -2.70
N ASP A 42 17.17 4.16 -1.57
CA ASP A 42 17.73 5.51 -1.45
C ASP A 42 16.74 6.63 -1.85
N VAL A 43 15.45 6.42 -1.67
CA VAL A 43 14.41 7.43 -1.91
C VAL A 43 14.05 8.12 -0.60
N ASP A 44 14.25 9.44 -0.54
CA ASP A 44 13.83 10.24 0.61
C ASP A 44 12.32 10.09 0.85
N THR A 45 11.97 9.43 1.95
CA THR A 45 10.61 8.98 2.27
C THR A 45 10.22 9.43 3.67
N THR A 46 8.98 9.86 3.80
CA THR A 46 8.35 10.11 5.10
C THR A 46 7.18 9.15 5.26
N PHE A 47 7.11 8.46 6.38
CA PHE A 47 5.99 7.61 6.74
C PHE A 47 5.14 8.25 7.86
N TYR A 48 3.82 8.26 7.67
CA TYR A 48 2.86 8.64 8.71
C TYR A 48 1.94 7.48 9.04
N GLY A 49 1.90 7.10 10.33
CA GLY A 49 1.03 6.04 10.84
C GLY A 49 0.62 6.26 12.29
N VAL A 50 -0.29 5.42 12.78
CA VAL A 50 -0.78 5.49 14.17
C VAL A 50 -0.83 4.10 14.77
N VAL A 51 -0.31 3.95 16.00
CA VAL A 51 -0.37 2.72 16.81
C VAL A 51 -1.10 2.98 18.13
N GLY A 52 -1.51 1.93 18.82
CA GLY A 52 -2.03 2.02 20.18
C GLY A 52 -0.92 2.32 21.19
N LYS A 53 -1.29 2.91 22.33
CA LYS A 53 -0.40 2.99 23.48
C LYS A 53 -0.53 1.70 24.29
N ASP A 54 0.03 0.64 23.75
CA ASP A 54 0.03 -0.71 24.30
C ASP A 54 1.38 -1.40 24.08
N VAL A 55 1.55 -2.57 24.67
CA VAL A 55 2.81 -3.35 24.59
C VAL A 55 3.27 -3.60 23.14
N ILE A 56 2.31 -3.81 22.22
CA ILE A 56 2.62 -4.04 20.80
C ILE A 56 3.05 -2.73 20.14
N GLY A 57 2.35 -1.62 20.41
CA GLY A 57 2.71 -0.30 19.91
C GLY A 57 4.11 0.13 20.38
N ASP A 58 4.43 -0.09 21.65
CA ASP A 58 5.76 0.18 22.20
C ASP A 58 6.82 -0.69 21.51
N PHE A 59 6.56 -2.00 21.34
CA PHE A 59 7.45 -2.90 20.61
C PHE A 59 7.70 -2.42 19.18
N LEU A 60 6.65 -2.02 18.45
CA LEU A 60 6.80 -1.51 17.08
C LEU A 60 7.66 -0.24 17.04
N LEU A 61 7.44 0.70 17.98
CA LEU A 61 8.22 1.93 18.06
C LEU A 61 9.70 1.66 18.38
N ASP A 62 9.98 0.67 19.23
CA ASP A 62 11.36 0.26 19.53
C ASP A 62 12.05 -0.31 18.29
N GLN A 63 11.35 -1.12 17.48
CA GLN A 63 11.88 -1.63 16.23
C GLN A 63 12.17 -0.52 15.21
N LEU A 64 11.41 0.58 15.24
CA LEU A 64 11.63 1.74 14.38
C LEU A 64 12.86 2.57 14.74
N GLN A 65 13.49 2.34 15.89
CA GLN A 65 14.70 3.07 16.29
C GLN A 65 15.94 2.63 15.47
N GLU A 66 15.91 1.48 14.81
CA GLU A 66 16.94 1.04 13.86
C GLU A 66 16.74 1.78 12.53
N HIS A 67 17.20 3.03 12.47
CA HIS A 67 16.90 3.95 11.37
C HIS A 67 17.60 3.63 10.06
N LYS A 68 16.80 3.74 8.97
CA LYS A 68 17.31 3.94 7.60
C LYS A 68 17.49 5.44 7.36
N GLU A 69 18.61 5.86 6.79
CA GLU A 69 18.94 7.28 6.56
C GLU A 69 17.88 8.05 5.76
N CYS A 70 17.24 7.38 4.78
CA CYS A 70 16.23 7.99 3.92
C CYS A 70 14.78 7.86 4.43
N LEU A 71 14.55 7.41 5.69
CA LEU A 71 13.22 7.21 6.24
C LEU A 71 12.94 8.12 7.43
N ASN A 72 12.05 9.09 7.23
CA ASN A 72 11.52 9.92 8.30
C ASN A 72 10.22 9.31 8.84
N LEU A 73 10.14 9.10 10.15
CA LEU A 73 9.04 8.39 10.78
C LEU A 73 8.20 9.34 11.65
N PHE A 74 6.90 9.41 11.37
CA PHE A 74 5.89 10.11 12.15
C PHE A 74 4.82 9.12 12.59
N VAL A 75 5.16 8.32 13.59
CA VAL A 75 4.25 7.34 14.18
C VAL A 75 3.71 7.86 15.49
N LYS A 76 2.39 8.01 15.57
CA LYS A 76 1.68 8.51 16.75
C LYS A 76 1.14 7.37 17.58
N GLN A 77 1.05 7.57 18.90
CA GLN A 77 0.33 6.66 19.81
C GLN A 77 -1.03 7.21 20.21
N LYS A 78 -2.02 6.31 20.33
CA LYS A 78 -3.37 6.61 20.84
C LYS A 78 -3.66 5.79 22.09
N GLU A 79 -4.03 6.48 23.19
CA GLU A 79 -4.27 5.85 24.50
C GLU A 79 -5.56 5.01 24.56
N ASP A 80 -6.56 5.39 23.78
CA ASP A 80 -7.89 4.77 23.72
C ASP A 80 -8.07 3.78 22.56
N ARG A 81 -6.97 3.40 21.92
CA ARG A 81 -6.94 2.50 20.76
C ARG A 81 -5.89 1.41 20.94
N MET A 82 -6.09 0.31 20.24
CA MET A 82 -5.16 -0.82 20.22
C MET A 82 -4.34 -0.83 18.93
N THR A 83 -3.11 -1.30 19.03
CA THR A 83 -2.30 -1.61 17.85
C THR A 83 -2.95 -2.76 17.08
N THR A 84 -3.12 -2.60 15.79
CA THR A 84 -3.70 -3.64 14.92
C THR A 84 -2.77 -4.85 14.84
N ILE A 85 -3.36 -6.03 14.92
CA ILE A 85 -2.67 -7.31 14.76
C ILE A 85 -3.22 -8.00 13.52
N ALA A 86 -2.34 -8.38 12.61
CA ALA A 86 -2.66 -9.25 11.49
C ALA A 86 -2.12 -10.67 11.78
N PHE A 87 -2.96 -11.68 11.69
CA PHE A 87 -2.57 -13.08 11.81
C PHE A 87 -2.47 -13.73 10.44
N PHE A 88 -1.36 -14.37 10.17
CA PHE A 88 -1.20 -15.25 9.03
C PHE A 88 -0.84 -16.67 9.49
N LEU A 89 -1.82 -17.55 9.41
CA LEU A 89 -1.61 -18.98 9.70
C LEU A 89 -1.27 -19.70 8.41
N LYS A 90 -0.06 -20.20 8.29
CA LYS A 90 0.48 -20.85 7.08
C LYS A 90 -0.44 -21.99 6.59
N ASP A 91 -1.07 -22.74 7.51
CA ASP A 91 -1.98 -23.83 7.17
C ASP A 91 -3.31 -23.36 6.57
N LYS A 92 -3.69 -22.10 6.72
CA LYS A 92 -4.95 -21.52 6.23
C LYS A 92 -4.79 -20.57 5.05
N GLY A 93 -3.58 -20.04 4.84
CA GLY A 93 -3.22 -19.23 3.67
C GLY A 93 -3.91 -17.86 3.55
N ASN A 94 -4.55 -17.36 4.61
CA ASN A 94 -5.22 -16.05 4.61
C ASN A 94 -4.91 -15.25 5.88
N PHE A 95 -4.99 -13.93 5.76
CA PHE A 95 -4.88 -13.02 6.88
C PHE A 95 -6.19 -12.94 7.66
N GLN A 96 -6.06 -12.69 8.97
CA GLN A 96 -7.17 -12.29 9.84
C GLN A 96 -6.71 -11.10 10.69
N PHE A 97 -7.55 -10.07 10.80
CA PHE A 97 -7.19 -8.85 11.50
C PHE A 97 -7.93 -8.71 12.83
N LEU A 98 -7.20 -8.49 13.92
CA LEU A 98 -7.75 -7.95 15.17
C LEU A 98 -7.63 -6.42 15.13
N ARG A 99 -8.72 -5.74 14.74
CA ARG A 99 -8.69 -4.34 14.37
C ARG A 99 -9.93 -3.55 14.81
N LYS A 100 -10.82 -4.14 15.59
CA LYS A 100 -12.13 -3.53 15.92
C LYS A 100 -12.03 -2.13 16.56
N ILE A 101 -10.98 -1.89 17.35
CA ILE A 101 -10.65 -0.59 17.96
C ILE A 101 -9.22 -0.19 17.58
N GLY A 102 -8.83 -0.44 16.34
CA GLY A 102 -7.47 -0.19 15.85
C GLY A 102 -7.09 1.29 15.87
N ALA A 103 -5.83 1.56 16.13
CA ALA A 103 -5.28 2.91 16.07
C ALA A 103 -4.94 3.34 14.63
N ASP A 104 -4.67 2.40 13.75
CA ASP A 104 -4.18 2.58 12.39
C ASP A 104 -5.13 3.34 11.44
N TYR A 105 -6.36 3.56 11.85
CA TYR A 105 -7.32 4.42 11.13
C TYR A 105 -7.63 5.75 11.84
N CYS A 106 -6.93 6.09 12.92
CA CYS A 106 -7.15 7.31 13.69
C CYS A 106 -6.28 8.47 13.17
N PHE A 107 -6.56 8.92 11.96
CA PHE A 107 -5.82 10.01 11.33
C PHE A 107 -6.22 11.38 11.87
N ASN A 108 -5.24 12.29 12.01
CA ASN A 108 -5.48 13.70 12.28
C ASN A 108 -5.43 14.47 10.94
N LYS A 109 -6.57 15.03 10.53
CA LYS A 109 -6.73 15.71 9.25
C LYS A 109 -5.84 16.94 9.13
N GLU A 110 -5.82 17.80 10.13
CA GLU A 110 -5.07 19.06 10.13
C GLU A 110 -3.57 18.78 10.06
N GLU A 111 -3.11 17.79 10.80
CA GLU A 111 -1.72 17.36 10.78
C GLU A 111 -1.35 16.82 9.39
N LEU A 112 -2.15 15.91 8.82
CA LEU A 112 -1.90 15.37 7.50
C LEU A 112 -1.86 16.44 6.42
N ILE A 113 -2.80 17.39 6.42
CA ILE A 113 -2.82 18.49 5.44
C ILE A 113 -1.53 19.34 5.51
N SER A 114 -0.96 19.49 6.71
CA SER A 114 0.26 20.28 6.91
C SER A 114 1.56 19.54 6.55
N PHE A 115 1.51 18.21 6.43
CA PHE A 115 2.69 17.36 6.20
C PHE A 115 3.41 17.59 4.88
N PRO A 116 2.73 17.64 3.70
CA PRO A 116 3.41 17.82 2.45
C PRO A 116 4.08 19.19 2.38
N ASN A 117 5.38 19.19 2.20
CA ASN A 117 6.15 20.39 1.91
C ASN A 117 6.36 20.56 0.39
N LYS A 118 7.17 21.54 -0.01
CA LYS A 118 7.46 21.81 -1.43
C LYS A 118 8.19 20.63 -2.11
N GLU A 119 8.94 19.82 -1.37
CA GLU A 119 9.71 18.69 -1.87
C GLU A 119 8.88 17.41 -2.02
N THR A 120 7.73 17.33 -1.34
CA THR A 120 6.81 16.20 -1.48
C THR A 120 6.20 16.20 -2.88
N LYS A 121 6.57 15.20 -3.67
CA LYS A 121 6.06 15.02 -5.05
C LYS A 121 4.91 14.02 -5.10
N TYR A 122 5.09 12.87 -4.43
CA TYR A 122 4.11 11.78 -4.38
C TYR A 122 3.57 11.60 -2.97
N VAL A 123 2.31 11.19 -2.88
CA VAL A 123 1.69 10.70 -1.65
C VAL A 123 1.10 9.34 -1.93
N HIS A 124 1.61 8.32 -1.23
CA HIS A 124 1.14 6.94 -1.33
C HIS A 124 0.25 6.59 -0.15
N PHE A 125 -0.86 5.92 -0.42
CA PHE A 125 -1.82 5.47 0.59
C PHE A 125 -1.96 3.94 0.57
N GLY A 126 -2.01 3.34 1.76
CA GLY A 126 -2.53 1.99 1.95
C GLY A 126 -4.05 1.96 1.83
N SER A 127 -4.65 0.78 1.94
CA SER A 127 -6.09 0.59 1.71
C SER A 127 -6.89 0.23 2.97
N LEU A 128 -6.26 -0.17 4.07
CA LEU A 128 -6.98 -0.65 5.24
C LEU A 128 -7.94 0.39 5.86
N PHE A 129 -7.62 1.69 5.73
CA PHE A 129 -8.48 2.77 6.21
C PHE A 129 -9.88 2.75 5.58
N LEU A 130 -10.03 2.17 4.38
CA LEU A 130 -11.30 2.08 3.67
C LEU A 130 -12.38 1.31 4.44
N SER A 131 -12.02 0.44 5.37
CA SER A 131 -12.95 -0.30 6.21
C SER A 131 -13.58 0.55 7.34
N ASN A 132 -13.03 1.73 7.66
CA ASN A 132 -13.55 2.61 8.68
C ASN A 132 -14.13 3.89 8.08
N LYS A 133 -15.41 4.22 8.42
CA LYS A 133 -16.11 5.37 7.84
C LYS A 133 -15.42 6.71 8.13
N GLU A 134 -15.04 6.96 9.38
CA GLU A 134 -14.43 8.23 9.78
C GLU A 134 -13.07 8.42 9.12
N ALA A 135 -12.28 7.34 9.02
CA ALA A 135 -11.00 7.36 8.32
C ALA A 135 -11.18 7.63 6.82
N ARG A 136 -12.18 7.02 6.18
CA ARG A 136 -12.49 7.30 4.75
C ARG A 136 -12.79 8.78 4.54
N GLU A 137 -13.69 9.35 5.35
CA GLU A 137 -14.08 10.76 5.26
C GLU A 137 -12.87 11.67 5.43
N THR A 138 -12.06 11.42 6.46
CA THR A 138 -10.82 12.16 6.74
C THR A 138 -9.83 12.09 5.58
N ILE A 139 -9.52 10.88 5.11
CA ILE A 139 -8.53 10.69 4.04
C ILE A 139 -9.02 11.29 2.72
N PHE A 140 -10.31 11.19 2.37
CA PHE A 140 -10.83 11.82 1.16
C PHE A 140 -10.72 13.35 1.19
N GLU A 141 -10.92 13.99 2.35
CA GLU A 141 -10.69 15.43 2.47
C GLU A 141 -9.20 15.78 2.33
N VAL A 142 -8.32 15.01 2.97
CA VAL A 142 -6.86 15.15 2.85
C VAL A 142 -6.40 15.01 1.40
N ILE A 143 -6.87 13.99 0.69
CA ILE A 143 -6.51 13.76 -0.72
C ILE A 143 -6.96 14.93 -1.61
N LYS A 144 -8.17 15.44 -1.41
CA LYS A 144 -8.66 16.62 -2.15
C LYS A 144 -7.74 17.83 -1.95
N GLU A 145 -7.26 18.04 -0.74
CA GLU A 145 -6.32 19.12 -0.46
C GLU A 145 -4.95 18.88 -1.11
N TYR A 146 -4.44 17.65 -1.06
CA TYR A 146 -3.20 17.29 -1.74
C TYR A 146 -3.28 17.47 -3.27
N LYS A 147 -4.43 17.12 -3.86
CA LYS A 147 -4.66 17.37 -5.30
C LYS A 147 -4.64 18.88 -5.63
N LYS A 148 -5.21 19.74 -4.78
CA LYS A 148 -5.11 21.21 -4.96
C LYS A 148 -3.67 21.71 -4.86
N GLN A 149 -2.85 21.08 -4.02
CA GLN A 149 -1.42 21.36 -3.89
C GLN A 149 -0.59 20.76 -5.03
N GLY A 150 -1.21 20.12 -6.03
CA GLY A 150 -0.53 19.50 -7.17
C GLY A 150 0.24 18.23 -6.86
N LYS A 151 -0.07 17.56 -5.73
CA LYS A 151 0.57 16.29 -5.37
C LYS A 151 0.03 15.14 -6.22
N VAL A 152 0.89 14.20 -6.56
CA VAL A 152 0.54 12.97 -7.26
C VAL A 152 0.10 11.93 -6.24
N ILE A 153 -1.08 11.38 -6.42
CA ILE A 153 -1.66 10.38 -5.51
C ILE A 153 -1.40 8.97 -6.05
N SER A 154 -0.77 8.15 -5.23
CA SER A 154 -0.48 6.75 -5.48
C SER A 154 -1.27 5.87 -4.53
N PHE A 155 -1.80 4.75 -5.04
CA PHE A 155 -2.63 3.84 -4.27
C PHE A 155 -2.42 2.39 -4.71
N ASP A 156 -2.25 1.49 -3.74
CA ASP A 156 -2.32 0.05 -3.93
C ASP A 156 -3.65 -0.46 -3.38
N VAL A 157 -4.41 -1.15 -4.21
CA VAL A 157 -5.72 -1.70 -3.82
C VAL A 157 -5.56 -2.70 -2.69
N ASN A 158 -4.62 -3.62 -2.78
CA ASN A 158 -4.24 -4.56 -1.73
C ASN A 158 -5.44 -5.05 -0.90
N PHE A 159 -6.45 -5.59 -1.60
CA PHE A 159 -7.77 -5.90 -1.05
C PHE A 159 -7.72 -6.95 0.06
N ARG A 160 -8.45 -6.70 1.15
CA ARG A 160 -8.62 -7.60 2.28
C ARG A 160 -10.11 -7.70 2.62
N SER A 161 -10.73 -8.83 2.33
CA SER A 161 -12.18 -9.01 2.54
C SER A 161 -12.59 -9.05 4.00
N ASP A 162 -11.73 -9.50 4.88
CA ASP A 162 -11.99 -9.77 6.30
C ASP A 162 -12.01 -8.53 7.20
N ILE A 163 -11.61 -7.37 6.65
CA ILE A 163 -11.70 -6.09 7.38
C ILE A 163 -13.05 -5.37 7.22
N PHE A 164 -13.90 -5.84 6.31
CA PHE A 164 -15.22 -5.25 6.05
C PHE A 164 -16.33 -6.03 6.76
N GLU A 165 -17.40 -5.33 7.13
CA GLU A 165 -18.60 -5.99 7.66
C GLU A 165 -19.36 -6.72 6.56
N LYS A 166 -20.14 -7.74 6.94
CA LYS A 166 -21.00 -8.44 5.99
C LYS A 166 -22.00 -7.47 5.39
N ASN A 167 -22.13 -7.49 4.05
CA ASN A 167 -23.01 -6.64 3.24
C ASN A 167 -22.53 -5.18 3.08
N GLU A 168 -21.32 -4.81 3.45
CA GLU A 168 -20.76 -3.52 3.04
C GLU A 168 -20.48 -3.50 1.53
N ASP A 169 -20.78 -2.37 0.90
CA ASP A 169 -20.40 -2.11 -0.49
C ASP A 169 -18.95 -1.63 -0.59
N TYR A 170 -18.01 -2.51 -0.20
CA TYR A 170 -16.58 -2.19 -0.20
C TYR A 170 -16.06 -1.85 -1.61
N ILE A 171 -16.62 -2.43 -2.67
CA ILE A 171 -16.21 -2.10 -4.05
C ILE A 171 -16.39 -0.61 -4.31
N SER A 172 -17.52 -0.03 -3.94
CA SER A 172 -17.75 1.42 -4.06
C SER A 172 -16.71 2.24 -3.28
N TYR A 173 -16.24 1.78 -2.11
CA TYR A 173 -15.21 2.50 -1.36
C TYR A 173 -13.88 2.55 -2.12
N TYR A 174 -13.46 1.42 -2.69
CA TYR A 174 -12.26 1.38 -3.55
C TYR A 174 -12.42 2.23 -4.80
N LEU A 175 -13.53 2.12 -5.52
CA LEU A 175 -13.79 2.91 -6.73
C LEU A 175 -13.80 4.41 -6.43
N ASN A 176 -14.42 4.84 -5.33
CA ASN A 176 -14.40 6.23 -4.89
C ASN A 176 -12.98 6.73 -4.58
N MET A 177 -12.15 5.89 -3.94
CA MET A 177 -10.74 6.23 -3.72
C MET A 177 -9.99 6.35 -5.04
N ILE A 178 -10.17 5.39 -5.93
CA ILE A 178 -9.51 5.35 -7.24
C ILE A 178 -9.81 6.60 -8.07
N GLU A 179 -10.96 7.27 -7.94
CA GLU A 179 -11.26 8.51 -8.67
C GLU A 179 -10.19 9.59 -8.48
N TYR A 180 -9.58 9.67 -7.31
CA TYR A 180 -8.56 10.67 -6.98
C TYR A 180 -7.12 10.24 -7.28
N VAL A 181 -6.91 8.97 -7.63
CA VAL A 181 -5.59 8.36 -7.82
C VAL A 181 -5.00 8.70 -9.19
N ASP A 182 -3.71 8.98 -9.23
CA ASP A 182 -2.92 9.16 -10.44
C ASP A 182 -2.16 7.88 -10.82
N ILE A 183 -1.58 7.21 -9.81
CA ILE A 183 -0.81 5.97 -9.95
C ILE A 183 -1.57 4.88 -9.22
N LEU A 184 -2.12 3.93 -9.96
CA LEU A 184 -2.89 2.81 -9.40
C LEU A 184 -2.10 1.51 -9.54
N LYS A 185 -2.02 0.73 -8.46
CA LYS A 185 -1.59 -0.68 -8.54
C LYS A 185 -2.73 -1.58 -8.09
N VAL A 186 -2.91 -2.65 -8.82
CA VAL A 186 -3.87 -3.73 -8.55
C VAL A 186 -3.24 -5.08 -8.89
N THR A 187 -3.74 -6.15 -8.28
CA THR A 187 -3.54 -7.49 -8.85
C THR A 187 -4.56 -7.75 -9.96
N LYS A 188 -4.34 -8.78 -10.77
CA LYS A 188 -5.27 -9.16 -11.82
C LYS A 188 -6.65 -9.53 -11.28
N ASP A 189 -6.69 -10.25 -10.15
CA ASP A 189 -7.93 -10.64 -9.48
C ASP A 189 -8.68 -9.43 -8.91
N GLU A 190 -7.95 -8.47 -8.33
CA GLU A 190 -8.52 -7.20 -7.84
C GLU A 190 -9.10 -6.37 -8.98
N LEU A 191 -8.42 -6.34 -10.13
CA LEU A 191 -8.93 -5.65 -11.32
C LEU A 191 -10.25 -6.27 -11.82
N GLU A 192 -10.33 -7.60 -11.88
CA GLU A 192 -11.57 -8.30 -12.21
C GLU A 192 -12.67 -8.01 -11.17
N MET A 193 -12.34 -8.08 -9.89
CA MET A 193 -13.26 -7.76 -8.79
C MET A 193 -13.84 -6.34 -8.89
N LEU A 194 -12.99 -5.34 -9.14
CA LEU A 194 -13.39 -3.93 -9.21
C LEU A 194 -14.21 -3.60 -10.45
N THR A 195 -13.97 -4.28 -11.55
CA THR A 195 -14.59 -3.95 -12.86
C THR A 195 -15.68 -4.91 -13.27
N ASN A 196 -15.72 -6.11 -12.71
CA ASN A 196 -16.51 -7.27 -13.16
C ASN A 196 -16.23 -7.62 -14.64
N ILE A 197 -15.01 -7.39 -15.12
CA ILE A 197 -14.56 -7.66 -16.50
C ILE A 197 -13.33 -8.56 -16.46
N LYS A 198 -13.38 -9.71 -17.15
CA LYS A 198 -12.29 -10.69 -17.21
C LYS A 198 -11.19 -10.32 -18.19
N ASP A 199 -11.53 -9.69 -19.31
CA ASP A 199 -10.53 -9.25 -20.26
C ASP A 199 -9.70 -8.12 -19.67
N LEU A 200 -8.39 -8.32 -19.60
CA LEU A 200 -7.45 -7.41 -18.96
C LEU A 200 -7.49 -6.00 -19.58
N LEU A 201 -7.49 -5.93 -20.92
CA LEU A 201 -7.45 -4.64 -21.60
C LEU A 201 -8.77 -3.89 -21.46
N ASP A 202 -9.91 -4.59 -21.55
CA ASP A 202 -11.22 -3.98 -21.39
C ASP A 202 -11.47 -3.51 -19.95
N ALA A 203 -10.97 -4.26 -18.95
CA ALA A 203 -10.98 -3.84 -17.55
C ALA A 203 -10.14 -2.57 -17.34
N LEU A 204 -8.93 -2.52 -17.90
CA LEU A 204 -8.03 -1.37 -17.79
C LEU A 204 -8.57 -0.10 -18.45
N LYS A 205 -9.35 -0.21 -19.51
CA LYS A 205 -10.03 0.94 -20.16
C LYS A 205 -10.98 1.69 -19.20
N LYS A 206 -11.47 1.04 -18.12
CA LYS A 206 -12.25 1.72 -17.08
C LYS A 206 -11.44 2.74 -16.30
N PHE A 207 -10.11 2.59 -16.29
CA PHE A 207 -9.17 3.44 -15.59
C PHE A 207 -8.30 4.30 -16.52
N ASN A 208 -8.77 4.58 -17.74
CA ASN A 208 -8.05 5.38 -18.73
C ASN A 208 -7.85 6.85 -18.34
N ASN A 209 -8.55 7.33 -17.31
CA ASN A 209 -8.38 8.65 -16.69
C ASN A 209 -7.21 8.70 -15.68
N LYS A 210 -6.57 7.57 -15.38
CA LYS A 210 -5.37 7.51 -14.52
C LYS A 210 -4.13 7.84 -15.33
N LYS A 211 -3.13 8.41 -14.65
CA LYS A 211 -1.84 8.68 -15.31
C LYS A 211 -1.15 7.38 -15.69
N ILE A 212 -1.17 6.40 -14.78
CA ILE A 212 -0.57 5.08 -15.01
C ILE A 212 -1.23 4.03 -14.11
N VAL A 213 -1.42 2.81 -14.64
CA VAL A 213 -1.95 1.66 -13.89
C VAL A 213 -0.98 0.49 -14.01
N PHE A 214 -0.63 -0.10 -12.87
CA PHE A 214 0.15 -1.33 -12.80
C PHE A 214 -0.74 -2.50 -12.37
N VAL A 215 -0.55 -3.65 -13.05
CA VAL A 215 -1.24 -4.89 -12.70
C VAL A 215 -0.21 -5.97 -12.45
N THR A 216 -0.22 -6.56 -11.26
CA THR A 216 0.63 -7.70 -10.93
C THR A 216 -0.12 -9.01 -11.14
N ASP A 217 0.55 -10.03 -11.67
CA ASP A 217 0.01 -11.38 -11.96
C ASP A 217 0.94 -12.47 -11.38
N GLY A 218 1.42 -12.24 -10.15
CA GLY A 218 2.30 -13.15 -9.42
C GLY A 218 3.53 -13.58 -10.25
N GLU A 219 3.78 -14.88 -10.34
CA GLU A 219 4.92 -15.45 -11.08
C GLU A 219 4.89 -15.19 -12.60
N ASN A 220 3.75 -14.80 -13.15
CA ASN A 220 3.62 -14.48 -14.56
C ASN A 220 4.27 -13.15 -14.91
N GLY A 221 4.34 -12.21 -13.96
CA GLY A 221 4.95 -10.89 -14.12
C GLY A 221 3.99 -9.75 -13.89
N SER A 222 4.22 -8.65 -14.60
CA SER A 222 3.45 -7.43 -14.39
C SER A 222 3.15 -6.69 -15.68
N TYR A 223 2.08 -5.92 -15.65
CA TYR A 223 1.61 -5.09 -16.74
C TYR A 223 1.64 -3.62 -16.33
N CYS A 224 1.85 -2.74 -17.30
CA CYS A 224 1.69 -1.31 -17.19
C CYS A 224 0.72 -0.82 -18.26
N TYR A 225 -0.32 -0.10 -17.86
CA TYR A 225 -1.23 0.58 -18.77
C TYR A 225 -0.98 2.08 -18.71
N TYR A 226 -0.49 2.62 -19.81
CA TYR A 226 -0.10 4.02 -19.92
C TYR A 226 -0.50 4.58 -21.28
N LYS A 227 -1.19 5.71 -21.32
CA LYS A 227 -1.67 6.38 -22.56
C LYS A 227 -2.37 5.42 -23.53
N ASN A 228 -3.29 4.59 -23.00
CA ASN A 228 -4.07 3.59 -23.75
C ASN A 228 -3.23 2.47 -24.40
N LYS A 229 -1.97 2.30 -24.00
CA LYS A 229 -1.11 1.18 -24.41
C LYS A 229 -0.87 0.26 -23.22
N LEU A 230 -0.84 -1.03 -23.50
CA LEU A 230 -0.54 -2.08 -22.53
C LEU A 230 0.88 -2.60 -22.77
N TYR A 231 1.70 -2.59 -21.73
CA TYR A 231 3.06 -3.13 -21.70
C TYR A 231 3.10 -4.31 -20.75
N PHE A 232 3.97 -5.26 -21.00
CA PHE A 232 4.12 -6.47 -20.18
C PHE A 232 5.58 -6.78 -19.94
N LYS A 233 5.90 -7.19 -18.71
CA LYS A 233 7.21 -7.71 -18.34
C LYS A 233 7.04 -8.99 -17.53
N LYS A 234 7.67 -10.06 -18.00
CA LYS A 234 7.69 -11.34 -17.29
C LYS A 234 8.52 -11.23 -16.02
N ALA A 235 8.05 -11.87 -14.93
CA ALA A 235 8.82 -11.97 -13.69
C ALA A 235 10.07 -12.86 -13.89
N SER A 236 11.13 -12.56 -13.17
CA SER A 236 12.29 -13.43 -13.09
C SER A 236 11.94 -14.71 -12.33
N LYS A 237 12.45 -15.85 -12.77
CA LYS A 237 12.26 -17.13 -12.06
C LYS A 237 13.12 -17.11 -10.80
N VAL A 238 12.46 -17.07 -9.65
CA VAL A 238 13.09 -17.18 -8.33
C VAL A 238 12.43 -18.32 -7.54
N ILE A 239 13.13 -18.86 -6.56
CA ILE A 239 12.51 -19.76 -5.57
C ILE A 239 12.04 -18.85 -4.44
N PRO A 240 10.72 -18.64 -4.24
CA PRO A 240 10.24 -17.74 -3.21
C PRO A 240 10.59 -18.29 -1.81
N VAL A 241 11.13 -17.44 -0.96
CA VAL A 241 11.36 -17.74 0.47
C VAL A 241 10.10 -17.35 1.26
N ASP A 242 9.53 -16.21 0.94
CA ASP A 242 8.28 -15.69 1.48
C ASP A 242 7.60 -14.85 0.39
N THR A 243 6.28 -14.85 0.35
CA THR A 243 5.49 -14.04 -0.58
C THR A 243 4.79 -12.86 0.09
N ILE A 244 4.92 -12.72 1.42
CA ILE A 244 4.38 -11.59 2.17
C ILE A 244 5.20 -10.34 1.82
N GLY A 245 4.51 -9.25 1.45
CA GLY A 245 5.16 -7.99 1.10
C GLY A 245 5.69 -7.86 -0.33
N CYS A 246 5.62 -8.92 -1.16
CA CYS A 246 6.03 -8.82 -2.58
C CYS A 246 5.31 -7.70 -3.33
N GLY A 247 4.00 -7.52 -3.12
CA GLY A 247 3.24 -6.42 -3.70
C GLY A 247 3.72 -5.04 -3.25
N ASP A 248 4.06 -4.92 -1.95
CA ASP A 248 4.59 -3.68 -1.36
C ASP A 248 5.97 -3.35 -1.93
N SER A 249 6.83 -4.37 -2.05
CA SER A 249 8.17 -4.24 -2.65
C SER A 249 8.10 -3.87 -4.14
N PHE A 250 7.18 -4.49 -4.90
CA PHE A 250 6.90 -4.11 -6.28
C PHE A 250 6.52 -2.63 -6.36
N MET A 251 5.60 -2.17 -5.50
CA MET A 251 5.16 -0.78 -5.49
C MET A 251 6.28 0.18 -5.15
N ALA A 252 7.13 -0.16 -4.18
CA ALA A 252 8.32 0.63 -3.84
C ALA A 252 9.28 0.73 -5.03
N GLY A 253 9.57 -0.39 -5.70
CA GLY A 253 10.41 -0.43 -6.91
C GLY A 253 9.87 0.47 -8.01
N VAL A 254 8.56 0.41 -8.28
CA VAL A 254 7.88 1.28 -9.26
C VAL A 254 7.98 2.74 -8.87
N LEU A 255 7.64 3.11 -7.63
CA LEU A 255 7.67 4.49 -7.17
C LEU A 255 9.08 5.07 -7.15
N SER A 256 10.11 4.28 -6.79
CA SER A 256 11.50 4.72 -6.79
C SER A 256 11.99 5.16 -8.16
N TYR A 257 11.53 4.48 -9.22
CA TYR A 257 11.88 4.85 -10.58
C TYR A 257 11.05 6.05 -11.08
N LEU A 258 9.71 6.02 -10.87
CA LEU A 258 8.79 7.07 -11.27
C LEU A 258 9.12 8.43 -10.61
N TYR A 259 9.69 8.41 -9.40
CA TYR A 259 10.05 9.62 -8.66
C TYR A 259 10.92 10.59 -9.47
N ASN A 260 11.79 10.06 -10.34
CA ASN A 260 12.71 10.82 -11.17
C ASN A 260 12.12 11.22 -12.54
N LEU A 261 10.89 10.77 -12.86
CA LEU A 261 10.29 10.99 -14.17
C LEU A 261 9.16 12.02 -14.14
N ASN A 262 8.85 12.52 -15.35
CA ASN A 262 7.64 13.26 -15.59
C ASN A 262 6.53 12.29 -16.03
N LEU A 263 5.50 12.12 -15.20
CA LEU A 263 4.41 11.15 -15.46
C LEU A 263 3.62 11.46 -16.75
N ASP A 264 3.63 12.70 -17.20
CA ASP A 264 2.90 13.09 -18.42
C ASP A 264 3.68 12.73 -19.70
N ASN A 265 4.98 12.38 -19.57
CA ASN A 265 5.84 12.04 -20.69
C ASN A 265 6.86 10.96 -20.35
N ILE A 266 6.38 9.74 -20.03
CA ILE A 266 7.20 8.56 -19.81
C ILE A 266 7.49 7.90 -21.17
N LEU A 267 8.75 7.63 -21.44
CA LEU A 267 9.17 6.92 -22.66
C LEU A 267 8.91 5.41 -22.53
N GLU A 268 8.77 4.71 -23.66
CA GLU A 268 8.53 3.26 -23.65
C GLU A 268 9.69 2.49 -22.99
N GLU A 269 10.92 2.92 -23.20
CA GLU A 269 12.10 2.34 -22.53
C GLU A 269 12.10 2.53 -21.02
N ASP A 270 11.51 3.64 -20.51
CA ASP A 270 11.35 3.87 -19.07
C ASP A 270 10.28 2.95 -18.49
N ILE A 271 9.19 2.68 -19.23
CA ILE A 271 8.15 1.72 -18.80
C ILE A 271 8.73 0.32 -18.61
N GLU A 272 9.60 -0.11 -19.53
CA GLU A 272 10.29 -1.41 -19.40
C GLU A 272 11.18 -1.44 -18.15
N LYS A 273 11.91 -0.36 -17.87
CA LYS A 273 12.76 -0.25 -16.68
C LYS A 273 11.93 -0.20 -15.38
N ILE A 274 10.81 0.53 -15.38
CA ILE A 274 9.86 0.58 -14.26
C ILE A 274 9.34 -0.82 -13.93
N LEU A 275 8.85 -1.56 -14.94
CA LEU A 275 8.35 -2.92 -14.76
C LEU A 275 9.46 -3.88 -14.33
N SER A 276 10.68 -3.75 -14.89
CA SER A 276 11.84 -4.55 -14.45
C SER A 276 12.14 -4.29 -12.97
N ARG A 277 12.24 -3.02 -12.58
CA ARG A 277 12.52 -2.61 -11.20
C ARG A 277 11.45 -3.10 -10.23
N GLY A 278 10.16 -2.97 -10.60
CA GLY A 278 9.06 -3.52 -9.81
C GLY A 278 9.17 -5.03 -9.63
N ASN A 279 9.38 -5.79 -10.72
CA ASN A 279 9.51 -7.26 -10.68
C ASN A 279 10.79 -7.75 -9.96
N GLU A 280 11.85 -6.96 -9.91
CA GLU A 280 13.10 -7.31 -9.20
C GLU A 280 12.96 -7.09 -7.69
N CYS A 281 12.15 -6.13 -7.27
CA CYS A 281 11.88 -5.85 -5.86
C CYS A 281 10.79 -6.77 -5.27
N GLY A 282 9.77 -7.13 -6.05
CA GLY A 282 8.64 -7.98 -5.64
C GLY A 282 8.85 -9.43 -5.96
#